data_8897400ad8a570927f59a7526dce6ffd
#
_entry.id   8897400ad8a570927f59a7526dce6ffd
#
_cell.length_a   1.000
_cell.length_b   1.000
_cell.length_c   1.000
_cell.angle_alpha   90.00
_cell.angle_beta   90.00
_cell.angle_gamma   90.00
#
_symmetry.space_group_name_H-M   'P 1'
#
loop_
_entity.id
_entity.type
_entity.pdbx_description
1 polymer ?
#
loop_
_entity_poly.entity_id
_entity_poly.type
_entity_poly.pdbx_seq_one_letter_code
_entity_poly.pdbx_strand_id
1 'polypeptide(L)'
;MVNDLSGIDDLELMPLGGGYMVRRERLMNELIAKGRKAGIVVLYAPDGFGKTSVLLQYTHEVKCDPTRGPVRIIEADRAIGREVFMQLEVVTEELKDKPHSLIAIDNVPNLDQHDTEDLIDRIHGLRAMGVGVFISCRPSNRQLIHGLGDSVKINAQMLKVHAFEYSAWASAFSISTSLDFYQLTQGVPELVSALQTGLYGQGDVAGLLENEIVNVYGAALADLASLDNNALFCVACLMVLMGEGNIAELEACGVRLSMVDQSYFVRDYPIFGLDPAERSFTCLGTEDNGRLRLRKLVAEVRPELVPRAARILLKAGRCDAAMGLADAFLDREAVLELAGQYGVDLA
;
A
#
# COMPACT_ATOMS: atom_id res chain seq x y z
N MET A 1 -33.11 5.91 13.20
CA MET A 1 -32.85 5.49 14.60
C MET A 1 -31.36 5.76 14.83
N VAL A 2 -31.04 6.76 15.60
CA VAL A 2 -29.66 7.06 16.01
C VAL A 2 -29.32 5.99 17.04
N ASN A 3 -28.47 5.04 16.67
CA ASN A 3 -27.97 4.05 17.63
C ASN A 3 -27.10 4.76 18.67
N ASP A 4 -27.42 4.49 19.92
CA ASP A 4 -26.73 4.96 21.10
C ASP A 4 -25.26 4.52 21.04
N LEU A 5 -24.36 5.48 20.86
CA LEU A 5 -22.90 5.29 20.76
C LEU A 5 -22.21 5.30 22.14
N SER A 6 -22.96 5.02 23.24
CA SER A 6 -22.48 5.10 24.62
C SER A 6 -21.38 4.09 25.03
N GLY A 7 -20.89 3.24 24.11
CA GLY A 7 -19.79 2.31 24.33
C GLY A 7 -18.45 2.70 23.66
N ILE A 8 -18.35 3.93 23.15
CA ILE A 8 -17.20 4.38 22.32
C ILE A 8 -16.20 5.24 23.13
N ASP A 9 -16.35 5.31 24.45
CA ASP A 9 -15.57 6.23 25.30
C ASP A 9 -14.03 6.01 25.24
N ASP A 10 -13.55 4.93 24.64
CA ASP A 10 -12.11 4.66 24.50
C ASP A 10 -11.56 4.79 23.06
N LEU A 11 -12.41 5.07 22.07
CA LEU A 11 -11.97 5.30 20.68
C LEU A 11 -12.21 6.74 20.29
N GLU A 12 -11.13 7.54 20.21
CA GLU A 12 -11.22 8.87 19.65
C GLU A 12 -11.55 8.81 18.16
N LEU A 13 -12.83 8.97 17.85
CA LEU A 13 -13.29 9.17 16.48
C LEU A 13 -13.01 10.62 16.08
N MET A 14 -12.15 10.79 15.09
CA MET A 14 -11.86 12.10 14.54
C MET A 14 -12.83 12.43 13.42
N PRO A 15 -13.57 13.54 13.49
CA PRO A 15 -14.41 13.97 12.37
C PRO A 15 -13.50 14.47 11.23
N LEU A 16 -13.56 13.84 10.07
CA LEU A 16 -12.85 14.24 8.87
C LEU A 16 -13.81 14.23 7.69
N GLY A 17 -14.10 15.43 7.16
CA GLY A 17 -14.75 15.58 5.85
C GLY A 17 -16.12 14.91 5.66
N GLY A 18 -16.88 14.64 6.74
CA GLY A 18 -18.20 14.00 6.69
C GLY A 18 -18.21 12.51 7.09
N GLY A 19 -17.07 11.96 7.52
CA GLY A 19 -16.93 10.61 8.07
C GLY A 19 -16.17 10.61 9.39
N TYR A 20 -16.10 9.45 10.02
CA TYR A 20 -15.29 9.25 11.22
C TYR A 20 -14.09 8.38 10.86
N MET A 21 -12.91 8.79 11.33
CA MET A 21 -11.67 8.01 11.21
C MET A 21 -11.25 7.50 12.57
N VAL A 22 -10.92 6.23 12.66
CA VAL A 22 -10.39 5.64 13.90
C VAL A 22 -8.95 6.14 14.10
N ARG A 23 -8.69 6.72 15.26
CA ARG A 23 -7.34 7.14 15.64
C ARG A 23 -6.43 5.93 15.78
N ARG A 24 -5.29 5.98 15.13
CA ARG A 24 -4.26 4.94 15.22
C ARG A 24 -3.25 5.28 16.30
N GLU A 25 -3.66 5.11 17.57
CA GLU A 25 -2.93 5.61 18.74
C GLU A 25 -1.45 5.22 18.75
N ARG A 26 -1.14 3.95 18.55
CA ARG A 26 0.24 3.47 18.56
C ARG A 26 1.08 4.17 17.50
N LEU A 27 0.58 4.22 16.27
CA LEU A 27 1.28 4.85 15.15
C LEU A 27 1.43 6.35 15.37
N MET A 28 0.38 7.03 15.85
CA MET A 28 0.42 8.47 16.15
C MET A 28 1.41 8.79 17.27
N ASN A 29 1.39 8.05 18.37
CA ASN A 29 2.32 8.24 19.48
C ASN A 29 3.79 8.06 19.03
N GLU A 30 4.05 7.05 18.20
CA GLU A 30 5.38 6.82 17.63
C GLU A 30 5.81 7.97 16.68
N LEU A 31 4.91 8.41 15.79
CA LEU A 31 5.15 9.49 14.85
C LEU A 31 5.41 10.82 15.56
N ILE A 32 4.60 11.17 16.58
CA ILE A 32 4.77 12.38 17.35
C ILE A 32 6.10 12.37 18.09
N ALA A 33 6.44 11.27 18.77
CA ALA A 33 7.67 11.15 19.52
C ALA A 33 8.94 11.23 18.63
N LYS A 34 8.92 10.54 17.50
CA LYS A 34 10.06 10.48 16.56
C LYS A 34 10.12 11.73 15.66
N GLY A 35 8.98 12.19 15.15
CA GLY A 35 8.88 13.35 14.26
C GLY A 35 9.34 14.65 14.92
N ARG A 36 9.09 14.82 16.23
CA ARG A 36 9.60 15.95 17.00
C ARG A 36 11.14 16.04 17.00
N LYS A 37 11.83 14.91 17.01
CA LYS A 37 13.31 14.85 17.05
C LYS A 37 13.92 14.99 15.66
N ALA A 38 13.36 14.31 14.66
CA ALA A 38 13.94 14.28 13.32
C ALA A 38 13.63 15.53 12.51
N GLY A 39 12.48 16.17 12.76
CA GLY A 39 11.98 17.31 11.98
C GLY A 39 11.46 16.95 10.60
N ILE A 40 11.76 15.78 10.07
CA ILE A 40 11.25 15.26 8.79
C ILE A 40 10.65 13.88 9.01
N VAL A 41 9.43 13.67 8.50
CA VAL A 41 8.74 12.38 8.45
C VAL A 41 8.42 12.05 7.00
N VAL A 42 8.80 10.86 6.55
CA VAL A 42 8.50 10.34 5.21
C VAL A 42 7.63 9.10 5.33
N LEU A 43 6.43 9.20 4.79
CA LEU A 43 5.43 8.15 4.75
C LEU A 43 5.38 7.60 3.32
N TYR A 44 5.73 6.34 3.12
CA TYR A 44 5.75 5.77 1.77
C TYR A 44 5.10 4.39 1.72
N ALA A 45 4.12 4.28 0.84
CA ALA A 45 3.37 3.06 0.60
C ALA A 45 2.62 3.16 -0.75
N PRO A 46 2.21 2.04 -1.35
CA PRO A 46 1.26 2.05 -2.45
C PRO A 46 -0.05 2.76 -2.06
N ASP A 47 -0.89 3.07 -3.04
CA ASP A 47 -2.22 3.61 -2.74
C ASP A 47 -3.07 2.53 -2.04
N GLY A 48 -4.02 2.96 -1.21
CA GLY A 48 -4.84 2.08 -0.36
C GLY A 48 -4.23 1.76 1.01
N PHE A 49 -3.00 2.22 1.31
CA PHE A 49 -2.37 2.02 2.64
C PHE A 49 -2.64 3.15 3.64
N GLY A 50 -3.56 4.07 3.33
CA GLY A 50 -4.01 5.10 4.26
C GLY A 50 -3.00 6.21 4.56
N LYS A 51 -2.08 6.52 3.62
CA LYS A 51 -1.08 7.59 3.75
C LYS A 51 -1.72 8.94 4.13
N THR A 52 -2.67 9.38 3.32
CA THR A 52 -3.42 10.63 3.52
C THR A 52 -4.11 10.65 4.88
N SER A 53 -4.74 9.54 5.28
CA SER A 53 -5.42 9.42 6.56
C SER A 53 -4.46 9.61 7.74
N VAL A 54 -3.28 9.01 7.68
CA VAL A 54 -2.24 9.15 8.71
C VAL A 54 -1.68 10.58 8.73
N LEU A 55 -1.46 11.18 7.56
CA LEU A 55 -1.02 12.57 7.44
C LEU A 55 -2.04 13.53 8.07
N LEU A 56 -3.32 13.33 7.78
CA LEU A 56 -4.39 14.17 8.36
C LEU A 56 -4.51 14.00 9.89
N GLN A 57 -4.41 12.77 10.41
CA GLN A 57 -4.37 12.53 11.85
C GLN A 57 -3.19 13.25 12.50
N TYR A 58 -1.99 13.10 11.94
CA TYR A 58 -0.79 13.74 12.46
C TYR A 58 -0.89 15.27 12.43
N THR A 59 -1.38 15.85 11.33
CA THR A 59 -1.56 17.30 11.22
C THR A 59 -2.60 17.84 12.21
N HIS A 60 -3.65 17.06 12.49
CA HIS A 60 -4.64 17.40 13.50
C HIS A 60 -4.03 17.44 14.91
N GLU A 61 -3.29 16.39 15.28
CA GLU A 61 -2.58 16.32 16.57
C GLU A 61 -1.63 17.51 16.77
N VAL A 62 -0.88 17.88 15.70
CA VAL A 62 0.01 19.04 15.74
C VAL A 62 -0.77 20.36 15.88
N LYS A 63 -1.93 20.49 15.22
CA LYS A 63 -2.80 21.68 15.37
C LYS A 63 -3.38 21.84 16.77
N CYS A 64 -3.65 20.73 17.44
CA CYS A 64 -4.19 20.72 18.80
C CYS A 64 -3.12 21.01 19.88
N ASP A 65 -1.83 20.94 19.54
CA ASP A 65 -0.73 21.24 20.46
C ASP A 65 -0.46 22.76 20.50
N PRO A 66 -0.79 23.46 21.62
CA PRO A 66 -0.63 24.91 21.71
C PRO A 66 0.84 25.40 21.68
N THR A 67 1.80 24.48 21.80
CA THR A 67 3.23 24.77 21.70
C THR A 67 3.74 24.78 20.26
N ARG A 68 2.88 24.43 19.29
CA ARG A 68 3.20 24.34 17.88
C ARG A 68 2.80 25.59 17.11
N GLY A 69 3.54 25.82 16.03
CA GLY A 69 3.21 26.84 15.03
C GLY A 69 2.12 26.38 14.07
N PRO A 70 1.80 27.20 13.07
CA PRO A 70 0.79 26.88 12.08
C PRO A 70 1.13 25.62 11.26
N VAL A 71 0.08 24.94 10.80
CA VAL A 71 0.18 23.77 9.94
C VAL A 71 -0.34 24.12 8.55
N ARG A 72 0.42 23.77 7.50
CA ARG A 72 0.04 23.91 6.10
C ARG A 72 0.07 22.55 5.43
N ILE A 73 -0.91 22.31 4.54
CA ILE A 73 -1.01 21.06 3.76
C ILE A 73 -0.95 21.45 2.29
N ILE A 74 -0.11 20.76 1.54
CA ILE A 74 0.03 20.83 0.08
C ILE A 74 -0.39 19.48 -0.49
N GLU A 75 -1.40 19.47 -1.36
CA GLU A 75 -1.84 18.27 -2.11
C GLU A 75 -1.05 18.19 -3.42
N ALA A 76 0.02 17.42 -3.43
CA ALA A 76 0.98 17.39 -4.54
C ALA A 76 0.48 16.60 -5.76
N ASP A 77 -0.46 15.65 -5.59
CA ASP A 77 -1.05 14.87 -6.67
C ASP A 77 -1.91 15.69 -7.64
N ARG A 78 -2.47 16.81 -7.13
CA ARG A 78 -3.29 17.75 -7.93
C ARG A 78 -2.46 18.83 -8.60
N ALA A 79 -1.20 18.97 -8.17
CA ALA A 79 -0.29 19.98 -8.68
C ALA A 79 0.54 19.39 -9.82
N ILE A 80 0.47 19.99 -11.00
CA ILE A 80 1.22 19.56 -12.20
C ILE A 80 2.62 20.21 -12.18
N GLY A 81 3.66 19.39 -11.99
CA GLY A 81 5.05 19.83 -12.11
C GLY A 81 5.44 20.96 -11.17
N ARG A 82 5.77 22.14 -11.73
CA ARG A 82 6.25 23.32 -10.97
C ARG A 82 5.27 23.90 -9.95
N GLU A 83 4.00 23.54 -10.01
CA GLU A 83 2.98 24.08 -9.10
C GLU A 83 3.25 23.70 -7.64
N VAL A 84 3.74 22.50 -7.37
CA VAL A 84 4.15 22.07 -6.02
C VAL A 84 5.25 23.00 -5.49
N PHE A 85 6.24 23.32 -6.31
CA PHE A 85 7.35 24.20 -5.94
C PHE A 85 6.89 25.63 -5.68
N MET A 86 5.95 26.14 -6.48
CA MET A 86 5.36 27.48 -6.26
C MET A 86 4.57 27.53 -4.94
N GLN A 87 3.76 26.53 -4.67
CA GLN A 87 3.03 26.43 -3.39
C GLN A 87 4.01 26.34 -2.22
N LEU A 88 5.07 25.54 -2.35
CA LEU A 88 6.09 25.39 -1.33
C LEU A 88 6.84 26.71 -1.05
N GLU A 89 7.14 27.50 -2.08
CA GLU A 89 7.74 28.85 -1.93
C GLU A 89 6.85 29.79 -1.16
N VAL A 90 5.57 29.88 -1.52
CA VAL A 90 4.58 30.73 -0.82
C VAL A 90 4.47 30.33 0.65
N VAL A 91 4.33 29.03 0.92
CA VAL A 91 4.21 28.52 2.29
C VAL A 91 5.52 28.70 3.08
N THR A 92 6.67 28.56 2.44
CA THR A 92 7.98 28.77 3.06
C THR A 92 8.13 30.22 3.53
N GLU A 93 7.78 31.19 2.67
CA GLU A 93 7.85 32.61 3.04
C GLU A 93 6.85 32.96 4.16
N GLU A 94 5.64 32.36 4.13
CA GLU A 94 4.65 32.52 5.21
C GLU A 94 5.15 31.99 6.58
N LEU A 95 5.96 30.93 6.58
CA LEU A 95 6.41 30.24 7.80
C LEU A 95 7.82 30.66 8.26
N LYS A 96 8.51 31.51 7.52
CA LYS A 96 9.91 31.89 7.75
C LYS A 96 10.23 32.35 9.19
N ASP A 97 9.31 33.08 9.82
CA ASP A 97 9.47 33.61 11.20
C ASP A 97 8.62 32.82 12.22
N LYS A 98 8.13 31.63 11.85
CA LYS A 98 7.25 30.82 12.69
C LYS A 98 7.88 29.45 12.98
N PRO A 99 8.84 29.38 13.90
CA PRO A 99 9.45 28.12 14.29
C PRO A 99 8.41 27.16 14.86
N HIS A 100 8.69 25.87 14.80
CA HIS A 100 7.78 24.79 15.22
C HIS A 100 6.50 24.64 14.37
N SER A 101 6.42 25.32 13.23
CA SER A 101 5.39 25.09 12.21
C SER A 101 5.57 23.72 11.54
N LEU A 102 4.53 23.27 10.84
CA LEU A 102 4.54 22.02 10.09
C LEU A 102 4.06 22.27 8.65
N ILE A 103 4.80 21.75 7.69
CA ILE A 103 4.36 21.58 6.31
C ILE A 103 4.12 20.11 6.07
N ALA A 104 2.91 19.76 5.62
CA ALA A 104 2.56 18.42 5.17
C ALA A 104 2.40 18.43 3.64
N ILE A 105 3.13 17.57 2.93
CA ILE A 105 3.07 17.44 1.47
C ILE A 105 2.52 16.05 1.18
N ASP A 106 1.27 15.98 0.71
CA ASP A 106 0.61 14.70 0.45
C ASP A 106 0.77 14.27 -1.00
N ASN A 107 0.97 12.97 -1.20
CA ASN A 107 1.05 12.30 -2.50
C ASN A 107 2.07 12.90 -3.48
N VAL A 108 3.31 13.10 -3.03
CA VAL A 108 4.39 13.56 -3.92
C VAL A 108 4.53 12.57 -5.10
N PRO A 109 4.35 13.04 -6.35
CA PRO A 109 4.47 12.18 -7.52
C PRO A 109 5.93 11.76 -7.76
N ASN A 110 6.15 10.82 -8.67
CA ASN A 110 7.50 10.54 -9.17
C ASN A 110 7.98 11.76 -9.96
N LEU A 111 8.99 12.43 -9.45
CA LEU A 111 9.67 13.56 -10.05
C LEU A 111 10.89 13.06 -10.84
N ASP A 112 11.35 13.86 -11.80
CA ASP A 112 12.66 13.62 -12.40
C ASP A 112 13.79 13.87 -11.38
N GLN A 113 15.02 13.55 -11.77
CA GLN A 113 16.17 13.66 -10.87
C GLN A 113 16.38 15.10 -10.38
N HIS A 114 16.29 16.08 -11.27
CA HIS A 114 16.55 17.49 -10.96
C HIS A 114 15.49 18.04 -10.00
N ASP A 115 14.22 17.81 -10.29
CA ASP A 115 13.11 18.23 -9.43
C ASP A 115 13.16 17.52 -8.08
N THR A 116 13.59 16.24 -8.04
CA THR A 116 13.77 15.50 -6.79
C THR A 116 14.87 16.11 -5.91
N GLU A 117 16.01 16.46 -6.50
CA GLU A 117 17.12 17.12 -5.81
C GLU A 117 16.71 18.49 -5.27
N ASP A 118 16.03 19.33 -6.08
CA ASP A 118 15.52 20.64 -5.65
C ASP A 118 14.51 20.49 -4.48
N LEU A 119 13.61 19.51 -4.55
CA LEU A 119 12.67 19.24 -3.44
C LEU A 119 13.38 18.85 -2.16
N ILE A 120 14.40 17.98 -2.24
CA ILE A 120 15.20 17.56 -1.09
C ILE A 120 15.91 18.77 -0.45
N ASP A 121 16.53 19.63 -1.25
CA ASP A 121 17.23 20.82 -0.77
C ASP A 121 16.28 21.80 -0.07
N ARG A 122 15.10 22.03 -0.63
CA ARG A 122 14.05 22.87 -0.01
C ARG A 122 13.58 22.28 1.31
N ILE A 123 13.38 20.98 1.41
CA ILE A 123 12.99 20.29 2.66
C ILE A 123 14.06 20.47 3.74
N HIS A 124 15.32 20.31 3.38
CA HIS A 124 16.43 20.55 4.32
C HIS A 124 16.52 22.02 4.74
N GLY A 125 16.25 22.94 3.83
CA GLY A 125 16.13 24.38 4.13
C GLY A 125 15.03 24.67 5.16
N LEU A 126 13.84 24.10 4.98
CA LEU A 126 12.72 24.21 5.94
C LEU A 126 13.09 23.67 7.32
N ARG A 127 13.72 22.49 7.37
CA ARG A 127 14.22 21.90 8.62
C ARG A 127 15.22 22.82 9.31
N ALA A 128 16.13 23.43 8.57
CA ALA A 128 17.11 24.36 9.11
C ALA A 128 16.46 25.64 9.73
N MET A 129 15.30 26.03 9.23
CA MET A 129 14.48 27.11 9.81
C MET A 129 13.63 26.68 11.01
N GLY A 130 13.71 25.43 11.44
CA GLY A 130 12.92 24.87 12.54
C GLY A 130 11.47 24.51 12.16
N VAL A 131 11.18 24.40 10.85
CA VAL A 131 9.88 23.96 10.33
C VAL A 131 9.92 22.44 10.19
N GLY A 132 8.95 21.75 10.77
CA GLY A 132 8.75 20.30 10.56
C GLY A 132 8.19 20.01 9.16
N VAL A 133 8.61 18.92 8.57
CA VAL A 133 8.10 18.47 7.26
C VAL A 133 7.58 17.06 7.35
N PHE A 134 6.35 16.86 6.87
CA PHE A 134 5.72 15.54 6.73
C PHE A 134 5.41 15.30 5.26
N ILE A 135 5.93 14.21 4.69
CA ILE A 135 5.78 13.92 3.27
C ILE A 135 5.13 12.55 3.12
N SER A 136 4.17 12.44 2.20
CA SER A 136 3.70 11.16 1.72
C SER A 136 4.05 10.95 0.24
N CYS A 137 4.48 9.75 -0.12
CA CYS A 137 4.82 9.38 -1.49
C CYS A 137 4.61 7.87 -1.73
N ARG A 138 4.87 7.43 -2.97
CA ARG A 138 4.89 6.01 -3.33
C ARG A 138 6.28 5.41 -3.11
N PRO A 139 6.41 4.08 -2.92
CA PRO A 139 7.70 3.41 -2.76
C PRO A 139 8.64 3.56 -3.97
N SER A 140 8.11 3.81 -5.16
CA SER A 140 8.89 4.10 -6.37
C SER A 140 9.72 5.38 -6.27
N ASN A 141 9.33 6.34 -5.43
CA ASN A 141 10.07 7.57 -5.15
C ASN A 141 11.37 7.34 -4.37
N ARG A 142 12.18 6.36 -4.81
CA ARG A 142 13.39 5.91 -4.09
C ARG A 142 14.40 7.04 -3.85
N GLN A 143 14.62 7.89 -4.85
CA GLN A 143 15.56 9.00 -4.73
C GLN A 143 15.16 9.97 -3.62
N LEU A 144 13.89 10.38 -3.56
CA LEU A 144 13.35 11.22 -2.50
C LEU A 144 13.47 10.55 -1.13
N ILE A 145 13.03 9.28 -1.02
CA ILE A 145 13.06 8.52 0.25
C ILE A 145 14.49 8.37 0.77
N HIS A 146 15.46 8.10 -0.11
CA HIS A 146 16.87 7.94 0.26
C HIS A 146 17.55 9.29 0.51
N GLY A 147 17.27 10.30 -0.30
CA GLY A 147 17.85 11.65 -0.18
C GLY A 147 17.49 12.34 1.13
N LEU A 148 16.33 12.01 1.71
CA LEU A 148 15.93 12.46 3.05
C LEU A 148 16.48 11.53 4.16
N GLY A 149 17.82 11.40 4.23
CA GLY A 149 18.53 10.41 5.06
C GLY A 149 18.11 10.39 6.53
N ASP A 150 18.18 11.54 7.22
CA ASP A 150 17.92 11.70 8.66
C ASP A 150 16.41 11.86 9.00
N SER A 151 15.53 11.32 8.19
CA SER A 151 14.09 11.36 8.40
C SER A 151 13.56 10.14 9.15
N VAL A 152 12.40 10.30 9.80
CA VAL A 152 11.59 9.16 10.26
C VAL A 152 10.90 8.57 9.05
N LYS A 153 11.15 7.30 8.75
CA LYS A 153 10.59 6.59 7.61
C LYS A 153 9.53 5.59 8.07
N ILE A 154 8.32 5.76 7.55
CA ILE A 154 7.18 4.86 7.79
C ILE A 154 6.83 4.21 6.46
N ASN A 155 6.97 2.90 6.38
CA ASN A 155 6.70 2.11 5.19
C ASN A 155 5.31 1.47 5.19
N ALA A 156 4.95 0.80 4.10
CA ALA A 156 3.66 0.14 3.95
C ALA A 156 3.37 -0.92 5.04
N GLN A 157 4.38 -1.70 5.43
CA GLN A 157 4.21 -2.71 6.48
C GLN A 157 3.86 -2.08 7.84
N MET A 158 4.42 -0.91 8.16
CA MET A 158 4.11 -0.18 9.40
C MET A 158 2.73 0.46 9.36
N LEU A 159 2.18 0.71 8.16
CA LEU A 159 0.86 1.27 7.95
C LEU A 159 -0.26 0.24 8.03
N LYS A 160 0.03 -1.06 7.99
CA LYS A 160 -1.00 -2.09 8.17
C LYS A 160 -1.68 -1.94 9.53
N VAL A 161 -2.99 -2.13 9.55
CA VAL A 161 -3.77 -2.24 10.79
C VAL A 161 -3.41 -3.56 11.45
N HIS A 162 -2.95 -3.53 12.69
CA HIS A 162 -2.61 -4.74 13.41
C HIS A 162 -3.87 -5.47 13.92
N ALA A 163 -3.78 -6.78 14.12
CA ALA A 163 -4.92 -7.60 14.57
C ALA A 163 -5.57 -7.09 15.85
N PHE A 164 -4.78 -6.58 16.80
CA PHE A 164 -5.32 -6.02 18.04
C PHE A 164 -6.00 -4.66 17.84
N GLU A 165 -5.49 -3.79 16.96
CA GLU A 165 -6.13 -2.52 16.57
C GLU A 165 -7.45 -2.81 15.86
N TYR A 166 -7.44 -3.80 14.97
CA TYR A 166 -8.63 -4.25 14.26
C TYR A 166 -9.70 -4.79 15.22
N SER A 167 -9.33 -5.61 16.21
CA SER A 167 -10.26 -6.16 17.19
C SER A 167 -10.89 -5.07 18.05
N ALA A 168 -10.11 -4.11 18.53
CA ALA A 168 -10.62 -2.97 19.29
C ALA A 168 -11.59 -2.13 18.45
N TRP A 169 -11.22 -1.86 17.22
CA TRP A 169 -12.01 -1.10 16.26
C TRP A 169 -13.32 -1.82 15.87
N ALA A 170 -13.26 -3.11 15.54
CA ALA A 170 -14.44 -3.91 15.23
C ALA A 170 -15.41 -3.99 16.42
N SER A 171 -14.89 -4.11 17.64
CA SER A 171 -15.70 -4.11 18.86
C SER A 171 -16.45 -2.81 19.07
N ALA A 172 -15.80 -1.66 18.84
CA ALA A 172 -16.42 -0.36 18.95
C ALA A 172 -17.56 -0.15 17.96
N PHE A 173 -17.47 -0.74 16.79
CA PHE A 173 -18.53 -0.68 15.79
C PHE A 173 -19.52 -1.85 15.87
N SER A 174 -19.49 -2.66 16.96
CA SER A 174 -20.35 -3.84 17.14
C SER A 174 -20.27 -4.81 15.96
N ILE A 175 -19.14 -4.86 15.27
CA ILE A 175 -18.86 -5.81 14.19
C ILE A 175 -18.45 -7.12 14.83
N SER A 176 -19.11 -8.23 14.46
CA SER A 176 -18.67 -9.57 14.88
C SER A 176 -17.24 -9.80 14.40
N THR A 177 -16.29 -9.87 15.36
CA THR A 177 -14.89 -10.12 15.06
C THR A 177 -14.68 -11.60 14.78
N SER A 178 -14.91 -12.05 13.55
CA SER A 178 -14.26 -13.27 13.13
C SER A 178 -12.83 -12.92 12.71
N LEU A 179 -11.88 -13.71 13.18
CA LEU A 179 -10.47 -13.65 12.71
C LEU A 179 -10.38 -13.70 11.19
N ASP A 180 -11.36 -14.31 10.55
CA ASP A 180 -11.48 -14.46 9.10
C ASP A 180 -11.46 -13.12 8.36
N PHE A 181 -12.10 -12.08 8.89
CA PHE A 181 -12.10 -10.75 8.24
C PHE A 181 -10.73 -10.06 8.29
N TYR A 182 -9.96 -10.25 9.36
CA TYR A 182 -8.59 -9.75 9.40
C TYR A 182 -7.71 -10.50 8.39
N GLN A 183 -7.89 -11.80 8.26
CA GLN A 183 -7.17 -12.61 7.27
C GLN A 183 -7.51 -12.18 5.85
N LEU A 184 -8.78 -11.87 5.56
CA LEU A 184 -9.24 -11.40 4.27
C LEU A 184 -8.63 -10.05 3.86
N THR A 185 -8.38 -9.16 4.82
CA THR A 185 -7.82 -7.83 4.57
C THR A 185 -6.31 -7.76 4.77
N GLN A 186 -5.74 -8.70 5.51
CA GLN A 186 -4.36 -8.69 6.02
C GLN A 186 -3.95 -7.35 6.66
N GLY A 187 -4.93 -6.61 7.17
CA GLY A 187 -4.72 -5.31 7.77
C GLY A 187 -4.41 -4.17 6.79
N VAL A 188 -4.64 -4.35 5.49
CA VAL A 188 -4.53 -3.26 4.51
C VAL A 188 -5.64 -2.24 4.78
N PRO A 189 -5.32 -0.97 5.07
CA PRO A 189 -6.30 0.02 5.57
C PRO A 189 -7.51 0.21 4.67
N GLU A 190 -7.33 0.27 3.35
CA GLU A 190 -8.42 0.42 2.38
C GLU A 190 -9.38 -0.77 2.42
N LEU A 191 -8.83 -1.99 2.50
CA LEU A 191 -9.64 -3.21 2.58
C LEU A 191 -10.39 -3.29 3.91
N VAL A 192 -9.78 -2.84 5.01
CA VAL A 192 -10.45 -2.71 6.32
C VAL A 192 -11.58 -1.70 6.25
N SER A 193 -11.37 -0.56 5.57
CA SER A 193 -12.38 0.48 5.36
C SER A 193 -13.54 -0.01 4.48
N ALA A 194 -13.23 -0.70 3.38
CA ALA A 194 -14.24 -1.27 2.49
C ALA A 194 -15.12 -2.31 3.20
N LEU A 195 -14.50 -3.19 3.98
CA LEU A 195 -15.20 -4.15 4.80
C LEU A 195 -16.17 -3.47 5.79
N GLN A 196 -15.71 -2.42 6.46
CA GLN A 196 -16.53 -1.63 7.37
C GLN A 196 -17.72 -1.01 6.63
N THR A 197 -17.47 -0.34 5.51
CA THR A 197 -18.51 0.32 4.72
C THR A 197 -19.58 -0.68 4.24
N GLY A 198 -19.16 -1.86 3.79
CA GLY A 198 -20.06 -2.92 3.37
C GLY A 198 -20.93 -3.47 4.50
N LEU A 199 -20.34 -3.69 5.68
CA LEU A 199 -21.06 -4.19 6.86
C LEU A 199 -22.08 -3.17 7.40
N TYR A 200 -21.76 -1.87 7.38
CA TYR A 200 -22.70 -0.83 7.80
C TYR A 200 -23.79 -0.55 6.77
N GLY A 201 -23.46 -0.59 5.49
CA GLY A 201 -24.37 -0.25 4.39
C GLY A 201 -25.38 -1.34 4.06
N GLN A 202 -25.34 -2.51 4.68
CA GLN A 202 -26.10 -3.71 4.29
C GLN A 202 -25.93 -4.06 2.79
N GLY A 203 -24.77 -3.71 2.23
CA GLY A 203 -24.41 -3.94 0.85
C GLY A 203 -23.75 -5.29 0.61
N ASP A 204 -23.39 -5.54 -0.64
CA ASP A 204 -22.58 -6.69 -1.04
C ASP A 204 -21.11 -6.47 -0.55
N VAL A 205 -20.83 -6.97 0.64
CA VAL A 205 -19.50 -6.88 1.27
C VAL A 205 -18.43 -7.57 0.41
N ALA A 206 -18.78 -8.73 -0.17
CA ALA A 206 -17.84 -9.48 -0.99
C ALA A 206 -17.46 -8.72 -2.26
N GLY A 207 -18.43 -8.19 -2.98
CA GLY A 207 -18.20 -7.41 -4.20
C GLY A 207 -17.44 -6.11 -3.94
N LEU A 208 -17.70 -5.42 -2.82
CA LEU A 208 -16.94 -4.24 -2.41
C LEU A 208 -15.48 -4.60 -2.12
N LEU A 209 -15.26 -5.64 -1.33
CA LEU A 209 -13.91 -6.09 -0.96
C LEU A 209 -13.11 -6.55 -2.19
N GLU A 210 -13.73 -7.31 -3.11
CA GLU A 210 -13.12 -7.71 -4.37
C GLU A 210 -12.68 -6.52 -5.22
N ASN A 211 -13.53 -5.49 -5.35
CA ASN A 211 -13.18 -4.29 -6.09
C ASN A 211 -11.97 -3.58 -5.48
N GLU A 212 -11.96 -3.42 -4.17
CA GLU A 212 -10.83 -2.74 -3.50
C GLU A 212 -9.55 -3.59 -3.52
N ILE A 213 -9.64 -4.92 -3.46
CA ILE A 213 -8.47 -5.79 -3.68
C ILE A 213 -7.87 -5.51 -5.07
N VAL A 214 -8.68 -5.48 -6.11
CA VAL A 214 -8.21 -5.19 -7.48
C VAL A 214 -7.57 -3.80 -7.57
N ASN A 215 -8.17 -2.79 -6.94
CA ASN A 215 -7.65 -1.43 -6.91
C ASN A 215 -6.29 -1.35 -6.22
N VAL A 216 -6.15 -1.94 -5.04
CA VAL A 216 -4.90 -1.90 -4.26
C VAL A 216 -3.78 -2.67 -4.96
N TYR A 217 -4.07 -3.84 -5.55
CA TYR A 217 -3.07 -4.56 -6.36
C TYR A 217 -2.72 -3.81 -7.64
N GLY A 218 -3.71 -3.23 -8.32
CA GLY A 218 -3.50 -2.40 -9.51
C GLY A 218 -2.57 -1.23 -9.22
N ALA A 219 -2.79 -0.53 -8.11
CA ALA A 219 -1.93 0.56 -7.67
C ALA A 219 -0.51 0.09 -7.34
N ALA A 220 -0.36 -1.04 -6.64
CA ALA A 220 0.95 -1.60 -6.31
C ALA A 220 1.71 -2.06 -7.56
N LEU A 221 1.03 -2.68 -8.51
CA LEU A 221 1.61 -3.09 -9.80
C LEU A 221 2.01 -1.88 -10.65
N ALA A 222 1.18 -0.84 -10.72
CA ALA A 222 1.48 0.39 -11.43
C ALA A 222 2.72 1.09 -10.85
N ASP A 223 2.84 1.12 -9.52
CA ASP A 223 3.99 1.68 -8.84
C ASP A 223 5.27 0.86 -9.11
N LEU A 224 5.20 -0.48 -9.05
CA LEU A 224 6.31 -1.36 -9.43
C LEU A 224 6.71 -1.22 -10.91
N ALA A 225 5.74 -1.01 -11.81
CA ALA A 225 6.00 -0.80 -13.23
C ALA A 225 6.75 0.51 -13.51
N SER A 226 6.60 1.52 -12.64
CA SER A 226 7.32 2.79 -12.75
C SER A 226 8.79 2.73 -12.32
N LEU A 227 9.22 1.61 -11.71
CA LEU A 227 10.62 1.39 -11.37
C LEU A 227 11.42 1.00 -12.61
N ASP A 228 12.69 1.42 -12.66
CA ASP A 228 13.64 0.97 -13.70
C ASP A 228 13.88 -0.54 -13.66
N ASN A 229 13.56 -1.19 -12.53
CA ASN A 229 13.72 -2.62 -12.33
C ASN A 229 12.48 -3.41 -12.75
N ASN A 230 12.36 -3.70 -14.03
CA ASN A 230 11.29 -4.53 -14.60
C ASN A 230 11.22 -5.96 -13.99
N ALA A 231 12.30 -6.45 -13.36
CA ALA A 231 12.31 -7.76 -12.75
C ALA A 231 11.36 -7.87 -11.55
N LEU A 232 11.32 -6.84 -10.67
CA LEU A 232 10.40 -6.82 -9.53
C LEU A 232 8.93 -6.78 -9.98
N PHE A 233 8.63 -6.00 -11.01
CA PHE A 233 7.29 -5.97 -11.59
C PHE A 233 6.88 -7.33 -12.16
N CYS A 234 7.78 -8.00 -12.92
CA CYS A 234 7.52 -9.35 -13.44
C CYS A 234 7.27 -10.37 -12.32
N VAL A 235 8.05 -10.30 -11.23
CA VAL A 235 7.85 -11.16 -10.06
C VAL A 235 6.48 -10.94 -9.44
N ALA A 236 6.10 -9.69 -9.19
CA ALA A 236 4.79 -9.33 -8.66
C ALA A 236 3.64 -9.86 -9.53
N CYS A 237 3.76 -9.69 -10.84
CA CYS A 237 2.81 -10.24 -11.81
C CYS A 237 2.70 -11.77 -11.72
N LEU A 238 3.83 -12.48 -11.64
CA LEU A 238 3.84 -13.95 -11.49
C LEU A 238 3.20 -14.37 -10.17
N MET A 239 3.49 -13.69 -9.06
CA MET A 239 2.86 -13.96 -7.77
C MET A 239 1.33 -13.81 -7.85
N VAL A 240 0.82 -12.76 -8.49
CA VAL A 240 -0.62 -12.55 -8.71
C VAL A 240 -1.23 -13.65 -9.58
N LEU A 241 -0.58 -14.03 -10.68
CA LEU A 241 -1.06 -15.11 -11.57
C LEU A 241 -1.13 -16.46 -10.85
N MET A 242 -0.14 -16.77 -10.03
CA MET A 242 -0.09 -18.01 -9.25
C MET A 242 -1.03 -17.98 -8.04
N GLY A 243 -1.24 -16.80 -7.44
CA GLY A 243 -2.04 -16.56 -6.24
C GLY A 243 -1.31 -16.92 -4.95
N GLU A 244 -0.69 -18.05 -4.88
CA GLU A 244 0.14 -18.54 -3.77
C GLU A 244 1.25 -19.44 -4.30
N GLY A 245 2.32 -19.62 -3.53
CA GLY A 245 3.41 -20.48 -3.92
C GLY A 245 4.64 -20.37 -3.04
N ASN A 246 5.71 -21.01 -3.49
CA ASN A 246 7.00 -21.00 -2.83
C ASN A 246 8.03 -20.21 -3.67
N ILE A 247 8.93 -19.49 -3.02
CA ILE A 247 10.02 -18.79 -3.70
C ILE A 247 10.87 -19.75 -4.54
N ALA A 248 11.05 -21.00 -4.09
CA ALA A 248 11.78 -22.00 -4.85
C ALA A 248 11.11 -22.36 -6.18
N GLU A 249 9.77 -22.28 -6.27
CA GLU A 249 9.03 -22.49 -7.53
C GLU A 249 9.36 -21.39 -8.54
N LEU A 250 9.44 -20.14 -8.10
CA LEU A 250 9.85 -19.01 -8.92
C LEU A 250 11.32 -19.15 -9.36
N GLU A 251 12.21 -19.53 -8.44
CA GLU A 251 13.64 -19.74 -8.72
C GLU A 251 13.89 -20.87 -9.72
N ALA A 252 13.14 -21.97 -9.64
CA ALA A 252 13.23 -23.09 -10.57
C ALA A 252 12.88 -22.70 -12.03
N CYS A 253 12.19 -21.58 -12.22
CA CYS A 253 11.86 -21.02 -13.52
C CYS A 253 12.70 -19.78 -13.90
N GLY A 254 13.84 -19.62 -13.25
CA GLY A 254 14.82 -18.58 -13.56
C GLY A 254 14.47 -17.20 -12.99
N VAL A 255 13.52 -17.13 -12.07
CA VAL A 255 13.19 -15.88 -11.33
C VAL A 255 14.01 -15.88 -10.04
N ARG A 256 15.01 -15.01 -9.95
CA ARG A 256 15.83 -14.89 -8.74
C ARG A 256 15.37 -13.68 -7.93
N LEU A 257 15.02 -13.92 -6.67
CA LEU A 257 14.74 -12.89 -5.67
C LEU A 257 15.91 -12.81 -4.70
N SER A 258 16.70 -11.74 -4.80
CA SER A 258 17.73 -11.47 -3.80
C SER A 258 17.09 -11.20 -2.42
N MET A 259 17.88 -11.30 -1.35
CA MET A 259 17.43 -10.91 0.00
C MET A 259 16.93 -9.45 0.06
N VAL A 260 17.55 -8.57 -0.75
CA VAL A 260 17.13 -7.17 -0.86
C VAL A 260 15.75 -7.07 -1.51
N ASP A 261 15.51 -7.82 -2.60
CA ASP A 261 14.20 -7.83 -3.28
C ASP A 261 13.10 -8.39 -2.36
N GLN A 262 13.38 -9.47 -1.63
CA GLN A 262 12.45 -10.03 -0.65
C GLN A 262 12.12 -9.01 0.46
N SER A 263 13.15 -8.37 1.01
CA SER A 263 12.97 -7.31 2.01
C SER A 263 12.15 -6.13 1.48
N TYR A 264 12.32 -5.79 0.21
CA TYR A 264 11.56 -4.74 -0.45
C TYR A 264 10.08 -5.11 -0.56
N PHE A 265 9.74 -6.33 -1.00
CA PHE A 265 8.35 -6.79 -1.02
C PHE A 265 7.71 -6.78 0.37
N VAL A 266 8.38 -7.33 1.38
CA VAL A 266 7.84 -7.40 2.75
C VAL A 266 7.57 -6.02 3.34
N ARG A 267 8.48 -5.07 3.10
CA ARG A 267 8.43 -3.74 3.70
C ARG A 267 7.53 -2.78 2.94
N ASP A 268 7.67 -2.73 1.62
CA ASP A 268 7.11 -1.67 0.79
C ASP A 268 5.87 -2.11 0.01
N TYR A 269 5.73 -3.43 -0.25
CA TYR A 269 4.57 -4.02 -0.93
C TYR A 269 4.02 -5.26 -0.19
N PRO A 270 3.66 -5.13 1.09
CA PRO A 270 3.27 -6.29 1.91
C PRO A 270 1.97 -6.96 1.46
N ILE A 271 1.26 -6.40 0.48
CA ILE A 271 0.06 -6.99 -0.11
C ILE A 271 0.36 -8.29 -0.86
N PHE A 272 1.59 -8.48 -1.36
CA PHE A 272 1.97 -9.73 -2.02
C PHE A 272 2.22 -10.89 -1.05
N GLY A 273 2.10 -10.64 0.25
CA GLY A 273 2.13 -11.67 1.28
C GLY A 273 3.40 -12.53 1.28
N LEU A 274 4.55 -11.94 0.94
CA LEU A 274 5.83 -12.66 0.93
C LEU A 274 6.30 -12.89 2.37
N ASP A 275 6.56 -14.16 2.71
CA ASP A 275 7.18 -14.62 3.95
C ASP A 275 8.57 -15.20 3.65
N PRO A 276 9.66 -14.45 3.93
CA PRO A 276 11.01 -14.95 3.69
C PRO A 276 11.42 -16.11 4.60
N ALA A 277 10.82 -16.24 5.80
CA ALA A 277 11.16 -17.32 6.74
C ALA A 277 10.60 -18.66 6.25
N GLU A 278 9.35 -18.67 5.81
CA GLU A 278 8.68 -19.84 5.22
C GLU A 278 9.00 -19.98 3.73
N ARG A 279 9.71 -19.03 3.13
CA ARG A 279 10.00 -18.94 1.69
C ARG A 279 8.74 -19.08 0.83
N SER A 280 7.63 -18.54 1.28
CA SER A 280 6.32 -18.60 0.65
C SER A 280 5.77 -17.23 0.32
N PHE A 281 4.74 -17.19 -0.52
CA PHE A 281 3.94 -16.00 -0.74
C PHE A 281 2.46 -16.37 -0.89
N THR A 282 1.59 -15.46 -0.46
CA THR A 282 0.14 -15.63 -0.58
C THR A 282 -0.49 -14.30 -0.92
N CYS A 283 -0.92 -14.13 -2.17
CA CYS A 283 -1.66 -12.96 -2.60
C CYS A 283 -3.10 -13.02 -2.07
N LEU A 284 -3.63 -11.86 -1.66
CA LEU A 284 -5.03 -11.75 -1.28
C LEU A 284 -5.94 -12.10 -2.46
N GLY A 285 -6.99 -12.84 -2.17
CA GLY A 285 -8.03 -13.14 -3.12
C GLY A 285 -9.13 -13.86 -2.37
N THR A 286 -10.35 -13.31 -2.38
CA THR A 286 -11.42 -13.77 -1.51
C THR A 286 -12.13 -15.00 -2.03
N GLU A 287 -12.23 -15.19 -3.32
CA GLU A 287 -12.85 -16.34 -3.99
C GLU A 287 -12.41 -16.37 -5.45
N ASP A 288 -12.86 -17.38 -6.19
CA ASP A 288 -12.48 -17.59 -7.60
C ASP A 288 -12.69 -16.34 -8.49
N ASN A 289 -13.73 -15.57 -8.24
CA ASN A 289 -14.04 -14.34 -9.00
C ASN A 289 -13.01 -13.23 -8.76
N GLY A 290 -12.63 -12.95 -7.53
CA GLY A 290 -11.63 -11.93 -7.19
C GLY A 290 -10.25 -12.29 -7.74
N ARG A 291 -9.86 -13.56 -7.62
CA ARG A 291 -8.62 -14.08 -8.22
C ARG A 291 -8.64 -13.97 -9.74
N LEU A 292 -9.76 -14.28 -10.38
CA LEU A 292 -9.90 -14.19 -11.83
C LEU A 292 -9.74 -12.74 -12.31
N ARG A 293 -10.34 -11.77 -11.62
CA ARG A 293 -10.22 -10.33 -11.96
C ARG A 293 -8.79 -9.83 -11.82
N LEU A 294 -8.07 -10.23 -10.75
CA LEU A 294 -6.66 -9.90 -10.56
C LEU A 294 -5.78 -10.51 -11.64
N ARG A 295 -6.00 -11.78 -11.97
CA ARG A 295 -5.28 -12.46 -13.04
C ARG A 295 -5.54 -11.80 -14.40
N LYS A 296 -6.78 -11.37 -14.66
CA LYS A 296 -7.16 -10.64 -15.87
C LYS A 296 -6.41 -9.33 -15.98
N LEU A 297 -6.32 -8.55 -14.89
CA LEU A 297 -5.54 -7.31 -14.86
C LEU A 297 -4.08 -7.55 -15.29
N VAL A 298 -3.43 -8.59 -14.76
CA VAL A 298 -2.06 -8.94 -15.13
C VAL A 298 -1.97 -9.46 -16.57
N ALA A 299 -2.88 -10.32 -17.00
CA ALA A 299 -2.89 -10.91 -18.33
C ALA A 299 -3.09 -9.85 -19.43
N GLU A 300 -3.85 -8.77 -19.16
CA GLU A 300 -4.01 -7.63 -20.06
C GLU A 300 -2.71 -6.80 -20.22
N VAL A 301 -1.93 -6.64 -19.16
CA VAL A 301 -0.70 -5.84 -19.16
C VAL A 301 0.53 -6.66 -19.59
N ARG A 302 0.60 -7.93 -19.20
CA ARG A 302 1.75 -8.82 -19.41
C ARG A 302 1.28 -10.24 -19.83
N PRO A 303 0.65 -10.37 -21.00
CA PRO A 303 0.09 -11.65 -21.46
C PRO A 303 1.15 -12.78 -21.58
N GLU A 304 2.41 -12.42 -21.87
CA GLU A 304 3.52 -13.37 -21.97
C GLU A 304 3.89 -14.04 -20.65
N LEU A 305 3.44 -13.51 -19.51
CA LEU A 305 3.68 -14.12 -18.20
C LEU A 305 2.68 -15.24 -17.87
N VAL A 306 1.52 -15.28 -18.51
CA VAL A 306 0.50 -16.33 -18.28
C VAL A 306 1.05 -17.73 -18.58
N PRO A 307 1.61 -18.06 -19.77
CA PRO A 307 2.17 -19.36 -20.03
C PRO A 307 3.39 -19.68 -19.15
N ARG A 308 4.12 -18.64 -18.72
CA ARG A 308 5.23 -18.82 -17.76
C ARG A 308 4.73 -19.21 -16.38
N ALA A 309 3.69 -18.57 -15.86
CA ALA A 309 3.08 -18.91 -14.58
C ALA A 309 2.48 -20.33 -14.60
N ALA A 310 1.76 -20.70 -15.68
CA ALA A 310 1.23 -22.04 -15.86
C ALA A 310 2.34 -23.12 -15.82
N ARG A 311 3.47 -22.88 -16.50
CA ARG A 311 4.63 -23.81 -16.44
C ARG A 311 5.23 -23.92 -15.04
N ILE A 312 5.28 -22.83 -14.27
CA ILE A 312 5.75 -22.86 -12.87
C ILE A 312 4.84 -23.78 -12.06
N LEU A 313 3.53 -23.59 -12.16
CA LEU A 313 2.53 -24.38 -11.46
C LEU A 313 2.60 -25.87 -11.84
N LEU A 314 2.75 -26.21 -13.14
CA LEU A 314 2.92 -27.59 -13.60
C LEU A 314 4.18 -28.24 -13.02
N LYS A 315 5.31 -27.54 -13.03
CA LYS A 315 6.56 -28.04 -12.42
C LYS A 315 6.45 -28.26 -10.92
N ALA A 316 5.60 -27.47 -10.25
CA ALA A 316 5.30 -27.60 -8.82
C ALA A 316 4.25 -28.70 -8.53
N GLY A 317 3.76 -29.41 -9.55
CA GLY A 317 2.72 -30.44 -9.41
C GLY A 317 1.30 -29.89 -9.18
N ARG A 318 1.09 -28.61 -9.43
CA ARG A 318 -0.20 -27.91 -9.22
C ARG A 318 -1.00 -27.87 -10.52
N CYS A 319 -1.33 -29.06 -11.06
CA CYS A 319 -1.92 -29.23 -12.40
C CYS A 319 -3.25 -28.49 -12.55
N ASP A 320 -4.17 -28.63 -11.60
CA ASP A 320 -5.49 -27.98 -11.67
C ASP A 320 -5.38 -26.45 -11.72
N ALA A 321 -4.52 -25.86 -10.89
CA ALA A 321 -4.30 -24.42 -10.88
C ALA A 321 -3.65 -23.92 -12.18
N ALA A 322 -2.74 -24.72 -12.76
CA ALA A 322 -2.08 -24.41 -14.02
C ALA A 322 -3.06 -24.46 -15.19
N MET A 323 -3.87 -25.51 -15.25
CA MET A 323 -4.86 -25.67 -16.31
C MET A 323 -5.96 -24.62 -16.21
N GLY A 324 -6.48 -24.34 -15.01
CA GLY A 324 -7.46 -23.27 -14.83
C GLY A 324 -6.92 -21.88 -15.20
N LEU A 325 -5.61 -21.61 -15.01
CA LEU A 325 -4.99 -20.38 -15.48
C LEU A 325 -4.85 -20.39 -17.02
N ALA A 326 -4.44 -21.52 -17.60
CA ALA A 326 -4.28 -21.63 -19.05
C ALA A 326 -5.63 -21.51 -19.78
N ASP A 327 -6.65 -22.24 -19.34
CA ASP A 327 -8.00 -22.21 -19.93
C ASP A 327 -8.65 -20.81 -19.87
N ALA A 328 -8.34 -20.04 -18.83
CA ALA A 328 -8.90 -18.71 -18.67
C ALA A 328 -8.27 -17.64 -19.59
N PHE A 329 -7.00 -17.82 -20.01
CA PHE A 329 -6.23 -16.75 -20.65
C PHE A 329 -5.42 -17.16 -21.88
N LEU A 330 -5.31 -18.45 -22.21
CA LEU A 330 -4.62 -18.95 -23.40
C LEU A 330 -5.61 -19.51 -24.42
N ASP A 331 -5.19 -19.55 -25.67
CA ASP A 331 -5.95 -20.25 -26.68
C ASP A 331 -5.85 -21.78 -26.50
N ARG A 332 -6.77 -22.49 -27.14
CA ARG A 332 -6.88 -23.95 -27.01
C ARG A 332 -5.60 -24.69 -27.48
N GLU A 333 -4.91 -24.14 -28.47
CA GLU A 333 -3.70 -24.77 -29.02
C GLU A 333 -2.55 -24.68 -27.98
N ALA A 334 -2.36 -23.51 -27.36
CA ALA A 334 -1.37 -23.30 -26.29
C ALA A 334 -1.67 -24.15 -25.03
N VAL A 335 -2.97 -24.33 -24.69
CA VAL A 335 -3.38 -25.23 -23.60
C VAL A 335 -3.02 -26.67 -23.89
N LEU A 336 -3.31 -27.17 -25.11
CA LEU A 336 -2.98 -28.54 -25.55
C LEU A 336 -1.46 -28.78 -25.58
N GLU A 337 -0.69 -27.79 -26.05
CA GLU A 337 0.76 -27.88 -26.06
C GLU A 337 1.33 -27.97 -24.63
N LEU A 338 0.85 -27.17 -23.72
CA LEU A 338 1.24 -27.20 -22.31
C LEU A 338 0.90 -28.53 -21.66
N ALA A 339 -0.33 -29.04 -21.86
CA ALA A 339 -0.77 -30.33 -21.33
C ALA A 339 0.09 -31.47 -21.85
N GLY A 340 0.36 -31.48 -23.15
CA GLY A 340 1.20 -32.52 -23.80
C GLY A 340 2.65 -32.51 -23.31
N GLN A 341 3.24 -31.33 -23.09
CA GLN A 341 4.61 -31.19 -22.57
C GLN A 341 4.79 -31.78 -21.17
N TYR A 342 3.75 -31.76 -20.35
CA TYR A 342 3.79 -32.18 -18.94
C TYR A 342 2.98 -33.46 -18.66
N GLY A 343 2.42 -34.09 -19.69
CA GLY A 343 1.67 -35.36 -19.56
C GLY A 343 0.39 -35.19 -18.74
N VAL A 344 -0.25 -34.03 -18.81
CA VAL A 344 -1.53 -33.74 -18.13
C VAL A 344 -2.65 -34.21 -19.06
N ASP A 345 -3.50 -35.11 -18.55
CA ASP A 345 -4.68 -35.56 -19.27
C ASP A 345 -5.77 -34.49 -19.20
N LEU A 346 -6.18 -33.97 -20.35
CA LEU A 346 -7.30 -33.05 -20.46
C LEU A 346 -8.57 -33.89 -20.61
N ALA A 347 -9.20 -34.26 -19.50
CA ALA A 347 -10.46 -35.00 -19.50
C ALA A 347 -11.64 -34.16 -19.96
#